data_dd01ad07213795ea46116300d65a2a73
#
_entry.id   dd01ad07213795ea46116300d65a2a73
#
_cell.length_a   1.000
_cell.length_b   1.000
_cell.length_c   1.000
_cell.angle_alpha   90.00
_cell.angle_beta   90.00
_cell.angle_gamma   90.00
#
_symmetry.space_group_name_H-M   'P 1'
#
loop_
_entity.id
_entity.type
_entity.pdbx_description
1 polymer ?
#
loop_
_entity_poly.entity_id
_entity_poly.type
_entity_poly.pdbx_seq_one_letter_code
_entity_poly.pdbx_strand_id
1 'polypeptide(L)'
;MAQIQPDLPSWLPAEVSTGTTLCAVEFKDGVVLGADTRTSMGSWVANRVTDKLTPISDYIMACRSGSAADTQAMTDVVRNQLQWHEVESGKPSNVHTAAHLFKNISYQYRDQLTAGIIVAGWDAEKGGQVLYMI
;
A
#
# COMPACT_ATOMS: atom_id res chain seq x y z
N MET A 1 22.98 -9.53 18.88
CA MET A 1 22.57 -10.57 17.93
C MET A 1 23.00 -10.10 16.56
N ALA A 2 23.96 -10.78 15.94
CA ALA A 2 24.42 -10.44 14.58
C ALA A 2 23.29 -10.78 13.60
N GLN A 3 22.86 -9.81 12.81
CA GLN A 3 21.93 -10.03 11.71
C GLN A 3 22.68 -10.87 10.67
N ILE A 4 22.25 -12.11 10.48
CA ILE A 4 22.66 -12.92 9.34
C ILE A 4 21.90 -12.32 8.14
N GLN A 5 22.51 -11.36 7.45
CA GLN A 5 22.07 -11.05 6.09
C GLN A 5 22.42 -12.28 5.25
N PRO A 6 21.46 -12.94 4.61
CA PRO A 6 21.80 -13.95 3.64
C PRO A 6 22.63 -13.27 2.54
N ASP A 7 23.82 -13.80 2.27
CA ASP A 7 24.65 -13.34 1.15
C ASP A 7 23.82 -13.50 -0.15
N LEU A 8 23.23 -12.41 -0.59
CA LEU A 8 22.53 -12.38 -1.88
C LEU A 8 23.55 -12.70 -2.98
N PRO A 9 23.20 -13.58 -3.92
CA PRO A 9 24.07 -13.88 -5.04
C PRO A 9 24.52 -12.60 -5.75
N SER A 10 25.79 -12.50 -6.12
CA SER A 10 26.39 -11.29 -6.74
C SER A 10 25.75 -10.87 -8.07
N TRP A 11 24.90 -11.71 -8.64
CA TRP A 11 24.15 -11.42 -9.86
C TRP A 11 22.76 -10.77 -9.57
N LEU A 12 22.32 -10.77 -8.31
CA LEU A 12 21.13 -10.02 -7.95
C LEU A 12 21.50 -8.52 -7.86
N PRO A 13 20.82 -7.66 -8.61
CA PRO A 13 21.04 -6.22 -8.48
C PRO A 13 20.75 -5.78 -7.04
N ALA A 14 21.58 -4.89 -6.51
CA ALA A 14 21.33 -4.24 -5.25
C ALA A 14 19.93 -3.62 -5.25
N GLU A 15 19.30 -3.55 -4.07
CA GLU A 15 17.97 -2.99 -3.90
C GLU A 15 17.85 -1.63 -4.61
N VAL A 16 16.97 -1.56 -5.58
CA VAL A 16 16.80 -0.37 -6.42
C VAL A 16 15.65 0.46 -5.87
N SER A 17 15.99 1.64 -5.36
CA SER A 17 14.98 2.63 -4.97
C SER A 17 14.25 3.11 -6.23
N THR A 18 12.96 2.82 -6.33
CA THR A 18 12.08 3.32 -7.38
C THR A 18 11.36 4.56 -6.87
N GLY A 19 11.60 5.72 -7.51
CA GLY A 19 10.88 6.94 -7.19
C GLY A 19 9.39 6.79 -7.51
N THR A 20 8.53 7.15 -6.56
CA THR A 20 7.08 7.15 -6.76
C THR A 20 6.50 8.47 -6.26
N THR A 21 5.61 9.08 -7.05
CA THR A 21 4.82 10.23 -6.63
C THR A 21 3.40 9.79 -6.36
N LEU A 22 2.93 10.01 -5.13
CA LEU A 22 1.55 9.73 -4.71
C LEU A 22 0.91 11.01 -4.22
N CYS A 23 -0.38 11.17 -4.50
CA CYS A 23 -1.19 12.26 -4.00
C CYS A 23 -2.57 11.76 -3.61
N ALA A 24 -3.08 12.23 -2.47
CA ALA A 24 -4.44 11.99 -2.06
C ALA A 24 -5.01 13.25 -1.41
N VAL A 25 -6.24 13.60 -1.76
CA VAL A 25 -6.91 14.81 -1.28
C VAL A 25 -8.34 14.48 -0.86
N GLU A 26 -8.71 14.93 0.31
CA GLU A 26 -10.10 14.89 0.78
C GLU A 26 -10.86 16.12 0.24
N PHE A 27 -12.11 15.91 -0.12
CA PHE A 27 -13.04 16.98 -0.42
C PHE A 27 -14.40 16.67 0.23
N LYS A 28 -15.33 17.60 0.16
CA LYS A 28 -16.60 17.52 0.92
C LYS A 28 -17.33 16.16 0.82
N ASP A 29 -17.31 15.53 -0.34
CA ASP A 29 -18.12 14.34 -0.63
C ASP A 29 -17.28 13.09 -0.93
N GLY A 30 -15.97 13.14 -0.75
CA GLY A 30 -15.11 11.99 -1.06
C GLY A 30 -13.62 12.26 -1.04
N VAL A 31 -12.88 11.45 -1.80
CA VAL A 31 -11.43 11.55 -1.92
C VAL A 31 -11.01 11.45 -3.38
N VAL A 32 -9.92 12.12 -3.73
CA VAL A 32 -9.26 12.00 -5.03
C VAL A 32 -7.86 11.45 -4.80
N LEU A 33 -7.50 10.45 -5.58
CA LEU A 33 -6.21 9.77 -5.54
C LEU A 33 -5.50 9.95 -6.89
N GLY A 34 -4.20 10.16 -6.84
CA GLY A 34 -3.36 10.22 -8.02
C GLY A 34 -2.00 9.59 -7.76
N ALA A 35 -1.47 8.92 -8.78
CA ALA A 35 -0.14 8.35 -8.76
C ALA A 35 0.52 8.49 -10.13
N ASP A 36 1.86 8.55 -10.16
CA ASP A 36 2.58 8.39 -11.42
C ASP A 36 2.56 6.93 -11.87
N THR A 37 2.83 6.68 -13.14
CA THR A 37 2.78 5.34 -13.73
C THR A 37 4.15 4.76 -14.07
N ARG A 38 5.23 5.48 -13.72
CA ARG A 38 6.59 5.08 -14.05
C ARG A 38 7.21 4.21 -12.96
N THR A 39 7.81 3.09 -13.37
CA THR A 39 8.69 2.27 -12.53
C THR A 39 10.09 2.28 -13.12
N SER A 40 11.07 2.70 -12.32
CA SER A 40 12.47 2.74 -12.70
C SER A 40 13.27 1.70 -11.91
N MET A 41 14.28 1.10 -12.52
CA MET A 41 15.28 0.26 -11.89
C MET A 41 16.64 0.90 -12.12
N GLY A 42 17.09 1.72 -11.17
CA GLY A 42 18.27 2.56 -11.32
C GLY A 42 18.10 3.55 -12.49
N SER A 43 19.01 3.49 -13.48
CA SER A 43 18.97 4.34 -14.68
C SER A 43 18.00 3.86 -15.78
N TRP A 44 17.36 2.70 -15.61
CA TRP A 44 16.46 2.10 -16.60
C TRP A 44 15.00 2.29 -16.21
N VAL A 45 14.16 2.54 -17.22
CA VAL A 45 12.70 2.53 -17.06
C VAL A 45 12.21 1.09 -17.24
N ALA A 46 11.85 0.44 -16.12
CA ALA A 46 11.36 -0.94 -16.13
C ALA A 46 9.96 -1.05 -16.70
N ASN A 47 9.08 -0.09 -16.35
CA ASN A 47 7.71 -0.02 -16.85
C ASN A 47 7.25 1.44 -16.91
N ARG A 48 6.49 1.79 -17.95
CA ARG A 48 5.91 3.13 -18.14
C ARG A 48 4.42 3.21 -17.76
N VAL A 49 3.78 2.07 -17.56
CA VAL A 49 2.35 1.94 -17.31
C VAL A 49 2.12 1.01 -16.13
N THR A 50 2.68 1.36 -14.96
CA THR A 50 2.45 0.63 -13.71
C THR A 50 1.27 1.27 -12.99
N ASP A 51 0.28 0.47 -12.63
CA ASP A 51 -0.79 0.92 -11.74
C ASP A 51 -0.33 0.82 -10.28
N LYS A 52 -0.24 1.96 -9.61
CA LYS A 52 0.15 2.09 -8.19
C LYS A 52 -1.06 2.32 -7.28
N LEU A 53 -2.27 2.35 -7.86
CA LEU A 53 -3.53 2.44 -7.16
C LEU A 53 -4.15 1.04 -7.11
N THR A 54 -4.41 0.54 -5.92
CA THR A 54 -4.94 -0.81 -5.74
C THR A 54 -6.24 -0.76 -4.95
N PRO A 55 -7.36 -1.27 -5.49
CA PRO A 55 -8.60 -1.36 -4.75
C PRO A 55 -8.47 -2.37 -3.61
N ILE A 56 -8.91 -1.97 -2.42
CA ILE A 56 -8.92 -2.80 -1.21
C ILE A 56 -10.33 -3.33 -0.97
N SER A 57 -11.33 -2.47 -1.08
CA SER A 57 -12.76 -2.80 -1.11
C SER A 57 -13.48 -1.86 -2.06
N ASP A 58 -14.81 -1.93 -2.15
CA ASP A 58 -15.61 -1.14 -3.09
C ASP A 58 -15.40 0.37 -2.94
N TYR A 59 -15.11 0.84 -1.73
CA TYR A 59 -14.97 2.27 -1.41
C TYR A 59 -13.59 2.63 -0.82
N ILE A 60 -12.63 1.71 -0.81
CA ILE A 60 -11.30 1.92 -0.22
C ILE A 60 -10.22 1.56 -1.23
N MET A 61 -9.28 2.46 -1.42
CA MET A 61 -8.11 2.25 -2.27
C MET A 61 -6.80 2.48 -1.50
N ALA A 62 -5.76 1.79 -1.91
CA ALA A 62 -4.39 2.03 -1.45
C ALA A 62 -3.52 2.54 -2.60
N CYS A 63 -2.76 3.61 -2.32
CA CYS A 63 -1.66 4.04 -3.18
C CYS A 63 -0.36 3.46 -2.63
N ARG A 64 0.43 2.82 -3.48
CA ARG A 64 1.61 2.05 -3.08
C ARG A 64 2.91 2.67 -3.57
N SER A 65 3.89 2.77 -2.68
CA SER A 65 5.27 3.14 -2.98
C SER A 65 6.25 2.21 -2.26
N GLY A 66 7.48 2.13 -2.73
CA GLY A 66 8.51 1.24 -2.20
C GLY A 66 8.63 -0.07 -2.99
N SER A 67 8.94 -1.18 -2.32
CA SER A 67 9.03 -2.50 -2.94
C SER A 67 7.68 -2.94 -3.50
N ALA A 68 7.63 -3.24 -4.80
CA ALA A 68 6.40 -3.69 -5.46
C ALA A 68 5.92 -5.04 -4.90
N ALA A 69 6.84 -5.95 -4.61
CA ALA A 69 6.53 -7.26 -4.05
C ALA A 69 5.94 -7.14 -2.63
N ASP A 70 6.58 -6.33 -1.77
CA ASP A 70 6.15 -6.14 -0.38
C ASP A 70 4.77 -5.48 -0.33
N THR A 71 4.60 -4.39 -1.07
CA THR A 71 3.34 -3.66 -1.08
C THR A 71 2.20 -4.46 -1.68
N GLN A 72 2.46 -5.30 -2.68
CA GLN A 72 1.46 -6.22 -3.23
C GLN A 72 1.06 -7.28 -2.21
N ALA A 73 2.02 -7.92 -1.56
CA ALA A 73 1.76 -8.92 -0.54
C ALA A 73 0.94 -8.34 0.62
N MET A 74 1.31 -7.16 1.13
CA MET A 74 0.56 -6.45 2.16
C MET A 74 -0.88 -6.16 1.73
N THR A 75 -1.06 -5.68 0.52
CA THR A 75 -2.37 -5.34 -0.04
C THR A 75 -3.27 -6.57 -0.13
N ASP A 76 -2.74 -7.71 -0.58
CA ASP A 76 -3.49 -8.95 -0.70
C ASP A 76 -3.93 -9.49 0.68
N VAL A 77 -3.03 -9.41 1.67
CA VAL A 77 -3.37 -9.79 3.06
C VAL A 77 -4.47 -8.90 3.63
N VAL A 78 -4.33 -7.58 3.50
CA VAL A 78 -5.34 -6.62 4.01
C VAL A 78 -6.69 -6.82 3.31
N ARG A 79 -6.69 -6.98 1.98
CA ARG A 79 -7.92 -7.25 1.22
C ARG A 79 -8.63 -8.48 1.72
N ASN A 80 -7.92 -9.59 1.89
CA ASN A 80 -8.49 -10.83 2.40
C ASN A 80 -9.06 -10.68 3.81
N GLN A 81 -8.33 -10.02 4.71
CA GLN A 81 -8.81 -9.79 6.08
C GLN A 81 -10.05 -8.90 6.12
N LEU A 82 -10.12 -7.86 5.28
CA LEU A 82 -11.31 -7.02 5.18
C LEU A 82 -12.52 -7.78 4.63
N GLN A 83 -12.33 -8.60 3.60
CA GLN A 83 -13.41 -9.43 3.07
C GLN A 83 -13.99 -10.37 4.14
N TRP A 84 -13.14 -11.02 4.93
CA TRP A 84 -13.59 -11.84 6.06
C TRP A 84 -14.36 -11.03 7.09
N HIS A 85 -13.84 -9.86 7.45
CA HIS A 85 -14.50 -8.96 8.39
C HIS A 85 -15.87 -8.48 7.88
N GLU A 86 -16.00 -8.17 6.61
CA GLU A 86 -17.26 -7.77 5.98
C GLU A 86 -18.29 -8.91 5.97
N VAL A 87 -17.85 -10.15 5.70
CA VAL A 87 -18.71 -11.32 5.78
C VAL A 87 -19.19 -11.57 7.21
N GLU A 88 -18.30 -11.46 8.20
CA GLU A 88 -18.62 -11.70 9.59
C GLU A 88 -19.53 -10.61 10.18
N SER A 89 -19.24 -9.35 9.89
CA SER A 89 -19.98 -8.19 10.42
C SER A 89 -21.27 -7.90 9.66
N GLY A 90 -21.40 -8.37 8.43
CA GLY A 90 -22.50 -8.04 7.51
C GLY A 90 -22.52 -6.57 7.09
N LYS A 91 -21.42 -5.84 7.25
CA LYS A 91 -21.28 -4.41 6.94
C LYS A 91 -19.99 -4.14 6.17
N PRO A 92 -19.98 -3.13 5.27
CA PRO A 92 -18.74 -2.67 4.63
C PRO A 92 -17.72 -2.22 5.68
N SER A 93 -16.45 -2.51 5.42
CA SER A 93 -15.34 -2.04 6.25
C SER A 93 -15.18 -0.53 6.14
N ASN A 94 -14.79 0.12 7.23
CA ASN A 94 -14.45 1.54 7.20
C ASN A 94 -12.96 1.76 6.83
N VAL A 95 -12.65 2.97 6.38
CA VAL A 95 -11.30 3.35 5.93
C VAL A 95 -10.28 3.20 7.05
N HIS A 96 -10.67 3.51 8.28
CA HIS A 96 -9.81 3.42 9.45
C HIS A 96 -9.42 1.97 9.78
N THR A 97 -10.34 1.01 9.63
CA THR A 97 -10.04 -0.42 9.81
C THR A 97 -8.99 -0.89 8.80
N ALA A 98 -9.15 -0.54 7.52
CA ALA A 98 -8.17 -0.86 6.50
C ALA A 98 -6.78 -0.28 6.84
N ALA A 99 -6.73 0.99 7.24
CA ALA A 99 -5.50 1.65 7.63
C ALA A 99 -4.83 1.00 8.84
N HIS A 100 -5.59 0.58 9.83
CA HIS A 100 -5.07 -0.14 11.00
C HIS A 100 -4.46 -1.49 10.64
N LEU A 101 -5.06 -2.23 9.72
CA LEU A 101 -4.50 -3.50 9.24
C LEU A 101 -3.15 -3.27 8.56
N PHE A 102 -3.06 -2.30 7.65
CA PHE A 102 -1.79 -1.93 7.03
C PHE A 102 -0.74 -1.52 8.06
N LYS A 103 -1.11 -0.67 9.02
CA LYS A 103 -0.24 -0.23 10.11
C LYS A 103 0.30 -1.41 10.91
N ASN A 104 -0.55 -2.36 11.27
CA ASN A 104 -0.13 -3.52 12.08
C ASN A 104 0.86 -4.40 11.30
N ILE A 105 0.61 -4.66 10.02
CA ILE A 105 1.53 -5.43 9.18
C ILE A 105 2.85 -4.68 9.03
N SER A 106 2.82 -3.39 8.69
CA SER A 106 4.02 -2.57 8.55
C SER A 106 4.85 -2.56 9.83
N TYR A 107 4.22 -2.42 10.99
CA TYR A 107 4.91 -2.42 12.27
C TYR A 107 5.50 -3.80 12.61
N GLN A 108 4.77 -4.87 12.36
CA GLN A 108 5.21 -6.24 12.63
C GLN A 108 6.46 -6.61 11.81
N TYR A 109 6.53 -6.16 10.56
CA TYR A 109 7.60 -6.49 9.62
C TYR A 109 8.50 -5.29 9.28
N ARG A 110 8.53 -4.24 10.11
CA ARG A 110 9.21 -2.96 9.87
C ARG A 110 10.69 -3.08 9.49
N ASP A 111 11.36 -4.13 9.97
CA ASP A 111 12.79 -4.36 9.69
C ASP A 111 13.03 -5.10 8.36
N GLN A 112 11.97 -5.54 7.69
CA GLN A 112 12.01 -6.38 6.49
C GLN A 112 11.28 -5.76 5.30
N LEU A 113 10.35 -4.83 5.54
CA LEU A 113 9.52 -4.21 4.50
C LEU A 113 10.01 -2.81 4.15
N THR A 114 10.00 -2.52 2.86
CA THR A 114 10.17 -1.16 2.33
C THR A 114 8.87 -0.75 1.66
N ALA A 115 7.98 -0.11 2.41
CA ALA A 115 6.65 0.25 1.94
C ALA A 115 6.20 1.59 2.48
N GLY A 116 5.71 2.46 1.58
CA GLY A 116 4.94 3.64 1.92
C GLY A 116 3.55 3.51 1.31
N ILE A 117 2.51 3.60 2.13
CA ILE A 117 1.13 3.36 1.70
C ILE A 117 0.23 4.50 2.14
N ILE A 118 -0.57 5.03 1.20
CA ILE A 118 -1.68 5.92 1.50
C ILE A 118 -2.96 5.09 1.33
N VAL A 119 -3.77 5.02 2.37
CA VAL A 119 -5.10 4.43 2.32
C VAL A 119 -6.12 5.56 2.27
N ALA A 120 -6.96 5.55 1.27
CA ALA A 120 -8.02 6.55 1.13
C ALA A 120 -9.31 5.89 0.66
N GLY A 121 -10.41 6.46 1.09
CA GLY A 121 -11.72 5.95 0.76
C GLY A 121 -12.83 6.75 1.39
N TRP A 122 -14.01 6.20 1.29
CA TRP A 122 -15.22 6.77 1.86
C TRP A 122 -15.95 5.72 2.71
N ASP A 123 -16.44 6.14 3.85
CA ASP A 123 -17.34 5.34 4.68
C ASP A 123 -18.52 6.18 5.20
N ALA A 124 -19.59 5.49 5.60
CA ALA A 124 -20.80 6.15 6.04
C ALA A 124 -20.69 6.85 7.40
N GLU A 125 -19.66 6.55 8.19
CA GLU A 125 -19.46 7.13 9.52
C GLU A 125 -18.78 8.50 9.44
N LYS A 126 -17.75 8.61 8.60
CA LYS A 126 -16.86 9.78 8.57
C LYS A 126 -16.77 10.45 7.20
N GLY A 127 -17.36 9.86 6.17
CA GLY A 127 -17.24 10.35 4.80
C GLY A 127 -15.88 10.02 4.17
N GLY A 128 -15.37 10.94 3.36
CA GLY A 128 -14.06 10.79 2.73
C GLY A 128 -12.91 10.93 3.73
N GLN A 129 -11.94 10.03 3.67
CA GLN A 129 -10.77 10.01 4.55
C GLN A 129 -9.51 9.64 3.80
N VAL A 130 -8.41 10.30 4.14
CA VAL A 130 -7.05 9.96 3.67
C VAL A 130 -6.17 9.68 4.87
N LEU A 131 -5.61 8.48 4.95
CA LEU A 131 -4.73 8.04 6.02
C LEU A 131 -3.39 7.61 5.44
N TYR A 132 -2.31 8.21 5.92
CA TYR A 132 -0.95 7.95 5.45
C TYR A 132 -0.19 7.03 6.42
N MET A 133 0.55 6.08 5.87
CA MET A 133 1.40 5.17 6.63
C MET A 133 2.77 5.02 5.97
N ILE A 134 3.76 5.02 6.79
CA ILE A 134 5.15 4.73 6.44
C ILE A 134 5.53 3.38 7.02
#